data_b5cfffa291a217a36c540a9708890f31
#
_entry.id   b5cfffa291a217a36c540a9708890f31
#
_cell.length_a   1.000
_cell.length_b   1.000
_cell.length_c   1.000
_cell.angle_alpha   90.00
_cell.angle_beta   90.00
_cell.angle_gamma   90.00
#
_symmetry.space_group_name_H-M   'P 1'
#
loop_
_entity.id
_entity.type
_entity.pdbx_description
1 polymer ?
#
loop_
_entity_poly.entity_id
_entity_poly.type
_entity_poly.pdbx_seq_one_letter_code
_entity_poly.pdbx_strand_id
1 'polypeptide(L)'
;MRNCLLCDENPADKTGSHIVPHFLAKRIDNEPGESGRDKEMGFVITEDSTTSYFGRSVQPEKLEEIYGEVTEELIENNSIDGIVDNYFCSDCETNLAVIESEYAKTIESNTEIDKNYVSIKNPFIGFLFWISIVWRLSIQEHSGFKLKPKEEKKLGRILKRYLNSDIKEIKPNEKDSDLNDIGYKLLRAPNFSNENSTWLHWSAFYERPYSLIIDEFLLFLYFKKSHLNGMVMDFYGSEDSKQKANFITPFQPESVFGLSFDKYKIVSENITMFGVRKRMESLGKKLDLLHQKLGGDGRQMHPKLKNEILKRIANSDAELGNKHTTEDHIKIIIETMMELNNT
;
A
#
# COMPACT_ATOMS: atom_id res chain seq x y z
N MET A 1 11.34 27.52 -2.03
CA MET A 1 10.38 26.66 -1.29
C MET A 1 9.16 26.52 -2.19
N ARG A 2 8.65 25.30 -2.44
CA ARG A 2 7.47 25.12 -3.28
C ARG A 2 6.18 25.47 -2.52
N ASN A 3 5.12 25.75 -3.25
CA ASN A 3 3.81 25.93 -2.64
C ASN A 3 3.23 24.58 -2.16
N CYS A 4 2.36 24.65 -1.15
CA CYS A 4 1.60 23.53 -0.64
C CYS A 4 0.82 22.84 -1.76
N LEU A 5 0.98 21.52 -1.92
CA LEU A 5 0.34 20.76 -2.98
C LEU A 5 -1.19 20.72 -2.87
N LEU A 6 -1.75 21.01 -1.69
CA LEU A 6 -3.19 21.02 -1.48
C LEU A 6 -3.81 22.39 -1.72
N CYS A 7 -3.38 23.46 -1.05
CA CYS A 7 -3.98 24.79 -1.20
C CYS A 7 -3.36 25.61 -2.35
N ASP A 8 -2.11 25.36 -2.72
CA ASP A 8 -1.33 26.13 -3.70
C ASP A 8 -1.16 27.64 -3.34
N GLU A 9 -1.38 27.98 -2.05
CA GLU A 9 -1.37 29.37 -1.56
C GLU A 9 -0.21 29.60 -0.62
N ASN A 10 -0.03 28.73 0.36
CA ASN A 10 0.98 28.84 1.38
C ASN A 10 2.25 28.07 1.02
N PRO A 11 3.42 28.45 1.54
CA PRO A 11 4.61 27.63 1.42
C PRO A 11 4.41 26.23 2.02
N ALA A 12 4.94 25.22 1.38
CA ALA A 12 4.96 23.86 1.90
C ALA A 12 6.09 23.73 2.93
N ASP A 13 5.80 24.06 4.16
CA ASP A 13 6.76 24.17 5.28
C ASP A 13 6.68 22.98 6.27
N LYS A 14 5.68 22.12 6.13
CA LYS A 14 5.48 20.99 7.04
C LYS A 14 6.43 19.84 6.72
N THR A 15 7.05 19.30 7.77
CA THR A 15 7.90 18.10 7.71
C THR A 15 7.25 16.96 8.45
N GLY A 16 7.57 15.72 8.07
CA GLY A 16 7.07 14.52 8.71
C GLY A 16 5.58 14.23 8.45
N SER A 17 5.05 14.65 7.30
CA SER A 17 3.66 14.39 6.91
C SER A 17 3.48 12.93 6.46
N HIS A 18 2.54 12.21 7.07
CA HIS A 18 2.23 10.84 6.71
C HIS A 18 1.34 10.78 5.47
N ILE A 19 1.70 9.98 4.48
CA ILE A 19 0.87 9.71 3.30
C ILE A 19 -0.35 8.86 3.68
N VAL A 20 -0.13 7.79 4.43
CA VAL A 20 -1.17 7.02 5.12
C VAL A 20 -1.20 7.49 6.57
N PRO A 21 -2.38 7.79 7.15
CA PRO A 21 -2.48 8.22 8.53
C PRO A 21 -1.73 7.31 9.49
N HIS A 22 -1.00 7.90 10.44
CA HIS A 22 -0.11 7.17 11.34
C HIS A 22 -0.81 6.01 12.09
N PHE A 23 -2.08 6.17 12.48
CA PHE A 23 -2.81 5.12 13.18
C PHE A 23 -3.10 3.87 12.32
N LEU A 24 -3.06 3.97 10.99
CA LEU A 24 -3.08 2.83 10.06
C LEU A 24 -1.66 2.34 9.77
N ALA A 25 -0.74 3.26 9.47
CA ALA A 25 0.65 2.93 9.14
C ALA A 25 1.32 2.11 10.25
N LYS A 26 1.17 2.51 11.52
CA LYS A 26 1.74 1.77 12.65
C LYS A 26 1.24 0.31 12.79
N ARG A 27 0.06 -0.01 12.25
CA ARG A 27 -0.49 -1.38 12.26
C ARG A 27 0.10 -2.23 11.14
N ILE A 28 0.61 -1.56 10.10
CA ILE A 28 1.33 -2.21 9.00
C ILE A 28 2.80 -2.41 9.39
N ASP A 29 3.40 -1.42 10.05
CA ASP A 29 4.84 -1.35 10.31
C ASP A 29 5.26 -2.05 11.61
N ASN A 30 4.32 -2.27 12.54
CA ASN A 30 4.61 -3.00 13.77
C ASN A 30 4.40 -4.51 13.59
N GLU A 31 5.07 -5.30 14.43
CA GLU A 31 4.75 -6.72 14.58
C GLU A 31 3.27 -6.89 14.99
N PRO A 32 2.58 -7.98 14.56
CA PRO A 32 1.19 -8.21 14.91
C PRO A 32 0.94 -8.13 16.42
N GLY A 33 -0.08 -7.37 16.80
CA GLY A 33 -0.43 -7.16 18.21
C GLY A 33 0.41 -6.15 18.96
N GLU A 34 1.52 -5.68 18.40
CA GLU A 34 2.41 -4.70 19.00
C GLU A 34 1.98 -3.25 18.70
N SER A 35 2.40 -2.33 19.55
CA SER A 35 2.14 -0.90 19.35
C SER A 35 3.30 -0.07 19.89
N GLY A 36 3.59 1.04 19.23
CA GLY A 36 4.65 1.96 19.64
C GLY A 36 5.50 2.39 18.44
N ARG A 37 6.06 3.59 18.51
CA ARG A 37 6.91 4.14 17.44
C ARG A 37 8.31 3.54 17.42
N ASP A 38 8.76 3.03 18.54
CA ASP A 38 10.03 2.32 18.72
C ASP A 38 10.07 0.94 18.06
N LYS A 39 8.92 0.48 17.55
CA LYS A 39 8.77 -0.83 16.88
C LYS A 39 8.36 -0.70 15.41
N GLU A 40 8.26 0.52 14.89
CA GLU A 40 7.87 0.77 13.51
C GLU A 40 8.96 0.31 12.54
N MET A 41 8.73 -0.82 11.89
CA MET A 41 9.61 -1.39 10.88
C MET A 41 8.79 -1.94 9.74
N GLY A 42 9.13 -1.54 8.52
CA GLY A 42 8.37 -1.94 7.33
C GLY A 42 9.28 -2.38 6.18
N PHE A 43 8.64 -2.96 5.18
CA PHE A 43 9.31 -3.42 3.96
C PHE A 43 8.57 -2.87 2.74
N VAL A 44 9.34 -2.34 1.78
CA VAL A 44 8.86 -2.02 0.44
C VAL A 44 9.27 -3.16 -0.48
N ILE A 45 8.28 -3.91 -0.96
CA ILE A 45 8.49 -5.08 -1.80
C ILE A 45 8.04 -4.75 -3.22
N THR A 46 8.97 -4.77 -4.17
CA THR A 46 8.72 -4.58 -5.59
C THR A 46 8.99 -5.87 -6.38
N GLU A 47 8.79 -5.84 -7.70
CA GLU A 47 9.14 -6.97 -8.58
C GLU A 47 10.65 -7.28 -8.57
N ASP A 48 11.49 -6.26 -8.33
CA ASP A 48 12.94 -6.33 -8.50
C ASP A 48 13.74 -6.23 -7.22
N SER A 49 13.17 -5.69 -6.16
CA SER A 49 13.88 -5.40 -4.91
C SER A 49 12.98 -5.54 -3.68
N THR A 50 13.60 -5.72 -2.56
CA THR A 50 13.00 -5.55 -1.24
C THR A 50 13.91 -4.61 -0.46
N THR A 51 13.37 -3.50 0.02
CA THR A 51 14.06 -2.57 0.91
C THR A 51 13.31 -2.52 2.23
N SER A 52 14.03 -2.40 3.33
CA SER A 52 13.45 -2.21 4.65
C SER A 52 13.63 -0.78 5.09
N TYR A 53 12.75 -0.33 5.96
CA TYR A 53 12.86 0.96 6.63
C TYR A 53 12.44 0.83 8.09
N PHE A 54 12.86 1.78 8.90
CA PHE A 54 12.51 1.83 10.32
C PHE A 54 12.15 3.26 10.74
N GLY A 55 11.26 3.37 11.72
CA GLY A 55 10.83 4.64 12.28
C GLY A 55 11.97 5.35 13.02
N ARG A 56 11.93 6.68 13.05
CA ARG A 56 12.96 7.52 13.69
C ARG A 56 13.10 7.29 15.20
N SER A 57 12.15 6.63 15.82
CA SER A 57 12.13 6.35 17.26
C SER A 57 12.58 4.92 17.61
N VAL A 58 12.90 4.10 16.59
CA VAL A 58 13.36 2.73 16.82
C VAL A 58 14.74 2.78 17.50
N GLN A 59 14.87 2.04 18.60
CA GLN A 59 16.08 2.04 19.40
C GLN A 59 17.20 1.26 18.71
N PRO A 60 18.48 1.66 18.88
CA PRO A 60 19.62 0.98 18.26
C PRO A 60 19.68 -0.51 18.52
N GLU A 61 19.33 -0.94 19.73
CA GLU A 61 19.35 -2.36 20.13
C GLU A 61 18.38 -3.20 19.28
N LYS A 62 17.21 -2.64 18.93
CA LYS A 62 16.25 -3.32 18.06
C LYS A 62 16.74 -3.38 16.63
N LEU A 63 17.41 -2.33 16.15
CA LEU A 63 18.03 -2.33 14.83
C LEU A 63 19.16 -3.36 14.74
N GLU A 64 20.00 -3.46 15.78
CA GLU A 64 21.08 -4.46 15.85
C GLU A 64 20.55 -5.90 15.84
N GLU A 65 19.41 -6.16 16.50
CA GLU A 65 18.75 -7.47 16.48
C GLU A 65 18.37 -7.91 15.07
N ILE A 66 17.96 -6.96 14.20
CA ILE A 66 17.40 -7.26 12.88
C ILE A 66 18.46 -7.13 11.78
N TYR A 67 19.26 -6.05 11.82
CA TYR A 67 20.24 -5.73 10.78
C TYR A 67 21.67 -6.20 11.13
N GLY A 68 21.92 -6.56 12.38
CA GLY A 68 23.26 -6.77 12.90
C GLY A 68 23.92 -5.43 13.26
N GLU A 69 25.12 -5.16 12.75
CA GLU A 69 25.82 -3.90 13.03
C GLU A 69 25.06 -2.70 12.40
N VAL A 70 24.69 -1.73 13.24
CA VAL A 70 24.05 -0.49 12.78
C VAL A 70 25.12 0.48 12.31
N THR A 71 25.24 0.65 11.00
CA THR A 71 26.18 1.56 10.38
C THR A 71 25.55 2.93 10.10
N GLU A 72 26.39 3.98 10.00
CA GLU A 72 25.93 5.31 9.56
C GLU A 72 25.27 5.25 8.17
N GLU A 73 25.81 4.41 7.27
CA GLU A 73 25.24 4.19 5.93
C GLU A 73 23.82 3.61 5.99
N LEU A 74 23.54 2.68 6.91
CA LEU A 74 22.20 2.13 7.13
C LEU A 74 21.22 3.23 7.57
N ILE A 75 21.65 4.14 8.43
CA ILE A 75 20.83 5.25 8.94
C ILE A 75 20.59 6.29 7.84
N GLU A 76 21.63 6.67 7.09
CA GLU A 76 21.54 7.65 6.01
C GLU A 76 20.66 7.16 4.85
N ASN A 77 20.73 5.88 4.52
CA ASN A 77 19.92 5.26 3.46
C ASN A 77 18.50 4.86 3.90
N ASN A 78 18.15 5.08 5.18
CA ASN A 78 16.82 4.78 5.69
C ASN A 78 15.80 5.77 5.11
N SER A 79 15.11 5.40 4.04
CA SER A 79 14.02 6.17 3.45
C SER A 79 12.68 5.61 3.89
N ILE A 80 11.92 6.39 4.66
CA ILE A 80 10.56 6.04 5.05
C ILE A 80 9.61 6.57 3.97
N ASP A 81 9.28 5.75 3.00
CA ASP A 81 8.45 6.16 1.85
C ASP A 81 7.04 6.65 2.24
N GLY A 82 6.58 6.28 3.43
CA GLY A 82 5.29 6.72 3.98
C GLY A 82 5.30 8.13 4.58
N ILE A 83 6.47 8.77 4.74
CA ILE A 83 6.62 10.11 5.33
C ILE A 83 7.22 11.05 4.29
N VAL A 84 6.64 12.23 4.15
CA VAL A 84 7.09 13.24 3.19
C VAL A 84 7.31 14.60 3.88
N ASP A 85 8.30 15.30 3.39
CA ASP A 85 8.61 16.66 3.83
C ASP A 85 8.26 17.69 2.76
N ASN A 86 7.74 18.83 3.21
CA ASN A 86 7.45 19.97 2.35
C ASN A 86 6.42 19.69 1.22
N TYR A 87 5.45 18.84 1.48
CA TYR A 87 4.28 18.63 0.60
C TYR A 87 3.13 19.57 0.96
N PHE A 88 2.93 19.81 2.25
CA PHE A 88 1.81 20.59 2.77
C PHE A 88 2.29 21.77 3.62
N CYS A 89 1.43 22.79 3.76
CA CYS A 89 1.56 23.80 4.78
C CYS A 89 0.94 23.34 6.09
N SER A 90 1.28 23.99 7.20
CA SER A 90 0.78 23.65 8.53
C SER A 90 -0.75 23.70 8.64
N ASP A 91 -1.42 24.62 7.95
CA ASP A 91 -2.89 24.71 7.96
C ASP A 91 -3.54 23.50 7.27
N CYS A 92 -3.04 23.14 6.09
CA CYS A 92 -3.55 21.98 5.36
C CYS A 92 -3.32 20.67 6.11
N GLU A 93 -2.16 20.52 6.77
CA GLU A 93 -1.87 19.36 7.61
C GLU A 93 -2.82 19.29 8.81
N THR A 94 -3.11 20.42 9.46
CA THR A 94 -4.08 20.50 10.54
C THR A 94 -5.48 20.08 10.08
N ASN A 95 -5.92 20.55 8.91
CA ASN A 95 -7.22 20.19 8.35
C ASN A 95 -7.30 18.68 8.00
N LEU A 96 -6.24 18.08 7.48
CA LEU A 96 -6.15 16.65 7.28
C LEU A 96 -6.23 15.89 8.61
N ALA A 97 -5.49 16.33 9.63
CA ALA A 97 -5.49 15.71 10.96
C ALA A 97 -6.87 15.72 11.64
N VAL A 98 -7.71 16.72 11.37
CA VAL A 98 -9.09 16.77 11.88
C VAL A 98 -9.93 15.60 11.38
N ILE A 99 -9.92 15.34 10.06
CA ILE A 99 -10.70 14.22 9.50
C ILE A 99 -10.10 12.88 9.91
N GLU A 100 -8.77 12.78 10.00
CA GLU A 100 -8.08 11.56 10.43
C GLU A 100 -8.42 11.21 11.88
N SER A 101 -8.39 12.20 12.78
CA SER A 101 -8.74 12.02 14.19
C SER A 101 -10.20 11.61 14.38
N GLU A 102 -11.10 12.16 13.58
CA GLU A 102 -12.52 11.78 13.64
C GLU A 102 -12.74 10.37 13.10
N TYR A 103 -12.09 10.02 12.00
CA TYR A 103 -12.19 8.69 11.42
C TYR A 103 -11.57 7.61 12.34
N ALA A 104 -10.45 7.90 12.98
CA ALA A 104 -9.79 6.98 13.91
C ALA A 104 -10.72 6.46 15.03
N LYS A 105 -11.67 7.29 15.48
CA LYS A 105 -12.67 6.91 16.50
C LYS A 105 -13.62 5.81 16.04
N THR A 106 -13.70 5.54 14.74
CA THR A 106 -14.63 4.55 14.17
C THR A 106 -14.03 3.15 14.10
N ILE A 107 -12.70 3.03 14.20
CA ILE A 107 -11.99 1.76 13.92
C ILE A 107 -12.34 0.66 14.91
N GLU A 108 -12.55 0.99 16.17
CA GLU A 108 -12.85 0.02 17.22
C GLU A 108 -14.36 -0.22 17.41
N SER A 109 -15.21 0.57 16.76
CA SER A 109 -16.66 0.50 16.94
C SER A 109 -17.31 -0.45 15.93
N ASN A 110 -18.21 -1.31 16.41
CA ASN A 110 -19.12 -2.22 15.69
C ASN A 110 -18.52 -3.01 14.52
N THR A 111 -18.29 -4.28 14.76
CA THR A 111 -17.76 -5.19 13.76
C THR A 111 -18.74 -6.32 13.50
N GLU A 112 -19.67 -6.11 12.56
CA GLU A 112 -20.53 -7.20 12.07
C GLU A 112 -19.84 -7.90 10.89
N ILE A 113 -19.61 -9.19 11.03
CA ILE A 113 -19.00 -10.02 9.97
C ILE A 113 -20.04 -10.48 8.96
N ASP A 114 -19.65 -10.51 7.68
CA ASP A 114 -20.48 -10.90 6.51
C ASP A 114 -21.74 -10.03 6.31
N LYS A 115 -21.73 -8.81 6.86
CA LYS A 115 -22.80 -7.83 6.74
C LYS A 115 -22.26 -6.41 6.53
N ASN A 116 -23.14 -5.53 6.02
CA ASN A 116 -22.86 -4.12 5.97
C ASN A 116 -23.26 -3.47 7.31
N TYR A 117 -22.39 -2.65 7.87
CA TYR A 117 -22.64 -1.86 9.08
C TYR A 117 -22.22 -0.41 8.87
N VAL A 118 -22.81 0.52 9.61
CA VAL A 118 -22.47 1.94 9.54
C VAL A 118 -21.28 2.20 10.45
N SER A 119 -20.15 2.64 9.88
CA SER A 119 -18.90 2.94 10.60
C SER A 119 -18.90 4.38 11.12
N ILE A 120 -19.28 5.34 10.28
CA ILE A 120 -19.35 6.75 10.62
C ILE A 120 -20.68 7.35 10.16
N LYS A 121 -21.32 8.11 11.07
CA LYS A 121 -22.62 8.74 10.78
C LYS A 121 -22.49 9.96 9.87
N ASN A 122 -21.38 10.74 9.99
CA ASN A 122 -21.12 11.84 9.08
C ASN A 122 -20.57 11.28 7.76
N PRO A 123 -21.38 11.25 6.70
CA PRO A 123 -21.00 10.58 5.45
C PRO A 123 -19.76 11.21 4.80
N PHE A 124 -19.64 12.52 4.93
CA PHE A 124 -18.62 13.26 4.21
C PHE A 124 -17.24 13.14 4.83
N ILE A 125 -17.15 12.90 6.14
CA ILE A 125 -15.88 12.67 6.83
C ILE A 125 -15.22 11.39 6.32
N GLY A 126 -15.96 10.27 6.26
CA GLY A 126 -15.44 9.01 5.72
C GLY A 126 -14.99 9.16 4.27
N PHE A 127 -15.80 9.82 3.44
CA PHE A 127 -15.45 10.09 2.05
C PHE A 127 -14.16 10.90 1.92
N LEU A 128 -14.04 12.04 2.62
CA LEU A 128 -12.83 12.88 2.58
C LEU A 128 -11.61 12.16 3.12
N PHE A 129 -11.78 11.35 4.17
CA PHE A 129 -10.71 10.54 4.73
C PHE A 129 -10.09 9.61 3.67
N TRP A 130 -10.91 8.79 3.02
CA TRP A 130 -10.43 7.82 2.04
C TRP A 130 -9.85 8.48 0.79
N ILE A 131 -10.52 9.50 0.24
CA ILE A 131 -9.97 10.19 -0.93
C ILE A 131 -8.68 10.96 -0.63
N SER A 132 -8.48 11.41 0.63
CA SER A 132 -7.24 12.08 1.02
C SER A 132 -6.05 11.13 0.98
N ILE A 133 -6.21 9.88 1.42
CA ILE A 133 -5.16 8.85 1.35
C ILE A 133 -4.84 8.53 -0.11
N VAL A 134 -5.88 8.24 -0.91
CA VAL A 134 -5.69 7.90 -2.33
C VAL A 134 -5.02 9.04 -3.11
N TRP A 135 -5.39 10.29 -2.81
CA TRP A 135 -4.78 11.46 -3.44
C TRP A 135 -3.33 11.64 -3.01
N ARG A 136 -3.03 11.54 -1.70
CA ARG A 136 -1.65 11.62 -1.18
C ARG A 136 -0.75 10.54 -1.77
N LEU A 137 -1.22 9.30 -1.88
CA LEU A 137 -0.50 8.23 -2.58
C LEU A 137 -0.20 8.59 -4.04
N SER A 138 -1.17 9.19 -4.74
CA SER A 138 -1.00 9.53 -6.16
C SER A 138 -0.01 10.67 -6.41
N ILE A 139 0.04 11.67 -5.53
CA ILE A 139 0.97 12.82 -5.69
C ILE A 139 2.40 12.50 -5.23
N GLN A 140 2.59 11.45 -4.47
CA GLN A 140 3.91 11.00 -4.05
C GLN A 140 4.67 10.35 -5.21
N GLU A 141 5.94 10.77 -5.42
CA GLU A 141 6.73 10.31 -6.56
C GLU A 141 7.14 8.83 -6.46
N HIS A 142 7.44 8.37 -5.26
CA HIS A 142 7.98 7.03 -5.01
C HIS A 142 6.92 5.95 -4.70
N SER A 143 5.66 6.33 -4.48
CA SER A 143 4.61 5.35 -4.15
C SER A 143 4.38 4.30 -5.24
N GLY A 144 4.65 4.64 -6.51
CA GLY A 144 4.27 3.80 -7.65
C GLY A 144 2.77 3.78 -7.95
N PHE A 145 1.93 4.34 -7.07
CA PHE A 145 0.50 4.51 -7.29
C PHE A 145 0.22 5.81 -8.03
N LYS A 146 -0.57 5.77 -9.09
CA LYS A 146 -0.95 6.97 -9.85
C LYS A 146 -2.41 6.93 -10.27
N LEU A 147 -3.13 8.00 -9.95
CA LEU A 147 -4.42 8.30 -10.55
C LEU A 147 -4.25 8.86 -11.95
N LYS A 148 -5.29 8.77 -12.77
CA LYS A 148 -5.31 9.53 -14.03
C LYS A 148 -5.28 11.02 -13.73
N PRO A 149 -4.57 11.85 -14.52
CA PRO A 149 -4.38 13.27 -14.19
C PRO A 149 -5.67 14.07 -13.94
N LYS A 150 -6.77 13.73 -14.65
CA LYS A 150 -8.07 14.39 -14.43
C LYS A 150 -8.71 13.98 -13.10
N GLU A 151 -8.52 12.74 -12.67
CA GLU A 151 -9.06 12.17 -11.44
C GLU A 151 -8.27 12.68 -10.23
N GLU A 152 -6.94 12.72 -10.33
CA GLU A 152 -6.08 13.32 -9.31
C GLU A 152 -6.41 14.80 -9.05
N LYS A 153 -6.53 15.60 -10.14
CA LYS A 153 -6.95 16.99 -10.04
C LYS A 153 -8.36 17.13 -9.44
N LYS A 154 -9.28 16.21 -9.74
CA LYS A 154 -10.64 16.20 -9.18
C LYS A 154 -10.58 16.00 -7.65
N LEU A 155 -9.82 15.02 -7.16
CA LEU A 155 -9.65 14.80 -5.72
C LEU A 155 -9.00 15.99 -5.03
N GLY A 156 -7.93 16.55 -5.60
CA GLY A 156 -7.26 17.74 -5.06
C GLY A 156 -8.22 18.92 -4.91
N ARG A 157 -9.10 19.20 -5.92
CA ARG A 157 -10.11 20.27 -5.82
C ARG A 157 -11.14 20.01 -4.75
N ILE A 158 -11.61 18.75 -4.60
CA ILE A 158 -12.56 18.38 -3.54
C ILE A 158 -11.89 18.62 -2.18
N LEU A 159 -10.69 18.11 -1.96
CA LEU A 159 -9.97 18.27 -0.71
C LEU A 159 -9.72 19.77 -0.38
N LYS A 160 -9.20 20.54 -1.34
CA LYS A 160 -8.98 21.99 -1.17
C LYS A 160 -10.26 22.73 -0.78
N ARG A 161 -11.41 22.35 -1.34
CA ARG A 161 -12.70 23.02 -1.10
C ARG A 161 -13.33 22.68 0.23
N TYR A 162 -13.16 21.45 0.70
CA TYR A 162 -13.96 20.95 1.82
C TYR A 162 -13.18 20.67 3.09
N LEU A 163 -11.85 20.58 3.04
CA LEU A 163 -11.06 20.42 4.27
C LEU A 163 -11.12 21.69 5.10
N ASN A 164 -11.52 21.55 6.35
CA ASN A 164 -11.61 22.64 7.31
C ASN A 164 -11.23 22.14 8.71
N SER A 165 -10.68 23.01 9.53
CA SER A 165 -10.34 22.72 10.93
C SER A 165 -11.59 22.62 11.84
N ASP A 166 -12.72 23.18 11.44
CA ASP A 166 -14.00 22.96 12.14
C ASP A 166 -14.77 21.82 11.50
N ILE A 167 -14.81 20.68 12.19
CA ILE A 167 -15.52 19.45 11.75
C ILE A 167 -17.00 19.70 11.46
N LYS A 168 -17.64 20.70 12.10
CA LYS A 168 -19.06 21.02 11.92
C LYS A 168 -19.34 21.72 10.58
N GLU A 169 -18.31 22.34 10.00
CA GLU A 169 -18.40 23.01 8.70
C GLU A 169 -18.17 22.05 7.53
N ILE A 170 -17.63 20.87 7.81
CA ILE A 170 -17.35 19.87 6.78
C ILE A 170 -18.66 19.19 6.34
N LYS A 171 -19.25 19.70 5.26
CA LYS A 171 -20.52 19.22 4.70
C LYS A 171 -20.47 19.17 3.17
N PRO A 172 -21.04 18.14 2.53
CA PRO A 172 -21.11 18.07 1.08
C PRO A 172 -22.13 19.08 0.53
N ASN A 173 -21.81 19.68 -0.60
CA ASN A 173 -22.74 20.50 -1.35
C ASN A 173 -23.30 19.69 -2.52
N GLU A 174 -24.62 19.44 -2.52
CA GLU A 174 -25.31 18.66 -3.58
C GLU A 174 -25.16 19.28 -4.98
N LYS A 175 -24.91 20.58 -5.08
CA LYS A 175 -24.69 21.28 -6.35
C LYS A 175 -23.25 21.15 -6.86
N ASP A 176 -22.35 20.57 -6.07
CA ASP A 176 -20.96 20.38 -6.49
C ASP A 176 -20.82 19.19 -7.46
N SER A 177 -20.62 19.51 -8.73
CA SER A 177 -20.46 18.50 -9.79
C SER A 177 -19.23 17.59 -9.61
N ASP A 178 -18.22 18.01 -8.83
CA ASP A 178 -17.06 17.16 -8.55
C ASP A 178 -17.45 15.98 -7.61
N LEU A 179 -18.51 16.10 -6.82
CA LEU A 179 -19.02 15.03 -5.96
C LEU A 179 -19.93 14.04 -6.69
N ASN A 180 -20.39 14.39 -7.89
CA ASN A 180 -21.25 13.51 -8.67
C ASN A 180 -20.47 12.32 -9.20
N ASP A 181 -21.12 11.16 -9.24
CA ASP A 181 -20.61 9.89 -9.79
C ASP A 181 -19.38 9.30 -9.11
N ILE A 182 -18.81 9.98 -8.10
CA ILE A 182 -17.71 9.46 -7.30
C ILE A 182 -18.25 8.74 -6.08
N GLY A 183 -17.62 7.64 -5.72
CA GLY A 183 -17.94 6.90 -4.52
C GLY A 183 -17.02 5.69 -4.38
N TYR A 184 -17.24 4.93 -3.34
CA TYR A 184 -16.37 3.79 -3.03
C TYR A 184 -17.16 2.63 -2.43
N LYS A 185 -16.56 1.46 -2.42
CA LYS A 185 -16.95 0.33 -1.59
C LYS A 185 -15.81 0.06 -0.60
N LEU A 186 -16.16 -0.28 0.62
CA LEU A 186 -15.21 -0.51 1.69
C LEU A 186 -15.51 -1.83 2.39
N LEU A 187 -14.48 -2.67 2.50
CA LEU A 187 -14.51 -3.90 3.27
C LEU A 187 -13.49 -3.78 4.39
N ARG A 188 -13.73 -4.42 5.53
CA ARG A 188 -12.80 -4.43 6.65
C ARG A 188 -12.77 -5.78 7.33
N ALA A 189 -11.58 -6.30 7.62
CA ALA A 189 -11.35 -7.48 8.46
C ALA A 189 -10.92 -7.03 9.85
N PRO A 190 -11.87 -6.84 10.79
CA PRO A 190 -11.56 -6.24 12.09
C PRO A 190 -10.60 -7.11 12.89
N ASN A 191 -9.62 -6.47 13.54
CA ASN A 191 -8.61 -7.10 14.38
C ASN A 191 -7.65 -8.08 13.67
N PHE A 192 -7.65 -8.13 12.34
CA PHE A 192 -6.74 -9.00 11.59
C PHE A 192 -5.27 -8.67 11.89
N SER A 193 -4.94 -7.38 12.00
CA SER A 193 -3.59 -6.89 12.32
C SER A 193 -3.11 -7.26 13.73
N ASN A 194 -3.97 -7.71 14.62
CA ASN A 194 -3.55 -8.15 15.95
C ASN A 194 -2.76 -9.47 15.93
N GLU A 195 -3.00 -10.31 14.91
CA GLU A 195 -2.42 -11.64 14.81
C GLU A 195 -1.63 -11.84 13.51
N ASN A 196 -1.76 -10.92 12.55
CA ASN A 196 -1.15 -11.07 11.23
C ASN A 196 -0.58 -9.75 10.72
N SER A 197 0.46 -9.85 9.91
CA SER A 197 0.97 -8.72 9.14
C SER A 197 -0.08 -8.24 8.15
N THR A 198 -0.18 -6.93 7.98
CA THR A 198 -1.07 -6.26 7.04
C THR A 198 -0.28 -5.52 5.98
N TRP A 199 -0.98 -4.96 5.00
CA TRP A 199 -0.36 -4.42 3.79
C TRP A 199 -0.82 -2.99 3.49
N LEU A 200 0.06 -2.24 2.88
CA LEU A 200 -0.28 -1.15 1.97
C LEU A 200 -0.01 -1.67 0.56
N HIS A 201 -1.07 -2.02 -0.17
CA HIS A 201 -0.91 -2.67 -1.48
C HIS A 201 -1.89 -2.13 -2.52
N TRP A 202 -1.41 -2.00 -3.73
CA TRP A 202 -2.19 -1.68 -4.93
C TRP A 202 -1.58 -2.38 -6.14
N SER A 203 -2.34 -2.41 -7.24
CA SER A 203 -1.84 -2.95 -8.51
C SER A 203 -2.42 -2.19 -9.69
N ALA A 204 -1.58 -1.85 -10.65
CA ALA A 204 -1.99 -1.19 -11.89
C ALA A 204 -3.00 -2.00 -12.73
N PHE A 205 -3.14 -3.30 -12.48
CA PHE A 205 -4.16 -4.13 -13.12
C PHE A 205 -5.59 -3.80 -12.66
N TYR A 206 -5.75 -3.12 -11.51
CA TYR A 206 -7.05 -2.83 -10.89
C TYR A 206 -7.32 -1.32 -10.85
N GLU A 207 -7.35 -0.70 -12.02
CA GLU A 207 -7.58 0.74 -12.16
C GLU A 207 -9.07 1.15 -12.19
N ARG A 208 -10.00 0.21 -12.35
CA ARG A 208 -11.43 0.54 -12.50
C ARG A 208 -12.32 -0.52 -11.85
N PRO A 209 -12.60 -0.41 -10.57
CA PRO A 209 -12.21 0.68 -9.64
C PRO A 209 -10.72 0.65 -9.28
N TYR A 210 -10.21 1.79 -8.79
CA TYR A 210 -8.93 1.80 -8.10
C TYR A 210 -9.07 0.99 -6.84
N SER A 211 -8.28 -0.07 -6.73
CA SER A 211 -8.39 -1.06 -5.67
C SER A 211 -7.13 -1.04 -4.82
N LEU A 212 -7.30 -0.79 -3.51
CA LEU A 212 -6.21 -0.68 -2.56
C LEU A 212 -6.48 -1.54 -1.33
N ILE A 213 -5.42 -2.07 -0.76
CA ILE A 213 -5.44 -2.60 0.60
C ILE A 213 -4.66 -1.63 1.48
N ILE A 214 -5.24 -1.26 2.59
CA ILE A 214 -4.64 -0.36 3.58
C ILE A 214 -4.93 -0.94 4.95
N ASP A 215 -3.92 -1.56 5.58
CA ASP A 215 -4.09 -2.30 6.82
C ASP A 215 -5.18 -3.38 6.67
N GLU A 216 -6.19 -3.41 7.49
CA GLU A 216 -7.32 -4.36 7.44
C GLU A 216 -8.46 -3.93 6.50
N PHE A 217 -8.26 -2.89 5.70
CA PHE A 217 -9.27 -2.35 4.80
C PHE A 217 -8.98 -2.67 3.33
N LEU A 218 -10.03 -3.05 2.58
CA LEU A 218 -10.03 -3.11 1.12
C LEU A 218 -10.89 -1.97 0.60
N LEU A 219 -10.27 -1.01 -0.06
CA LEU A 219 -10.93 0.16 -0.65
C LEU A 219 -11.04 0.01 -2.16
N PHE A 220 -12.24 0.21 -2.69
CA PHE A 220 -12.54 0.25 -4.12
C PHE A 220 -13.13 1.60 -4.48
N LEU A 221 -12.33 2.48 -5.08
CA LEU A 221 -12.72 3.86 -5.42
C LEU A 221 -13.17 3.96 -6.87
N TYR A 222 -14.36 4.50 -7.08
CA TYR A 222 -15.02 4.66 -8.38
C TYR A 222 -15.15 6.15 -8.71
N PHE A 223 -14.74 6.54 -9.92
CA PHE A 223 -14.93 7.90 -10.44
C PHE A 223 -16.16 8.05 -11.35
N LYS A 224 -16.81 6.94 -11.66
CA LYS A 224 -18.05 6.89 -12.46
C LYS A 224 -18.92 5.73 -12.02
N LYS A 225 -20.24 5.93 -11.92
CA LYS A 225 -21.18 4.85 -11.63
C LYS A 225 -21.14 3.71 -12.67
N SER A 226 -20.83 4.04 -13.96
CA SER A 226 -20.69 3.02 -14.99
C SER A 226 -19.59 1.98 -14.71
N HIS A 227 -18.60 2.31 -13.87
CA HIS A 227 -17.57 1.36 -13.47
C HIS A 227 -18.06 0.29 -12.48
N LEU A 228 -19.26 0.46 -11.89
CA LEU A 228 -19.87 -0.57 -11.05
C LEU A 228 -20.31 -1.80 -11.85
N ASN A 229 -20.66 -1.59 -13.13
CA ASN A 229 -21.13 -2.63 -14.05
C ASN A 229 -20.05 -3.07 -15.03
N GLY A 230 -18.80 -2.67 -14.82
CA GLY A 230 -17.67 -3.03 -15.67
C GLY A 230 -17.27 -4.50 -15.55
N MET A 231 -16.33 -4.91 -16.40
CA MET A 231 -15.75 -6.25 -16.34
C MET A 231 -15.19 -6.49 -14.93
N VAL A 232 -15.68 -7.53 -14.29
CA VAL A 232 -15.31 -7.89 -12.94
C VAL A 232 -13.93 -8.53 -12.97
N MET A 233 -12.94 -7.84 -12.41
CA MET A 233 -11.66 -8.45 -12.08
C MET A 233 -11.66 -8.78 -10.59
N ASP A 234 -11.42 -10.04 -10.28
CA ASP A 234 -11.33 -10.49 -8.89
C ASP A 234 -10.07 -9.94 -8.24
N PHE A 235 -10.24 -9.02 -7.30
CA PHE A 235 -9.14 -8.44 -6.55
C PHE A 235 -8.73 -9.40 -5.43
N TYR A 236 -7.81 -10.30 -5.78
CA TYR A 236 -7.20 -11.28 -4.87
C TYR A 236 -8.19 -12.17 -4.10
N GLY A 237 -9.32 -12.53 -4.71
CA GLY A 237 -10.33 -13.40 -4.08
C GLY A 237 -11.40 -12.63 -3.28
N SER A 238 -11.46 -11.29 -3.39
CA SER A 238 -12.41 -10.47 -2.64
C SER A 238 -13.74 -10.19 -3.37
N GLU A 239 -13.92 -10.65 -4.60
CA GLU A 239 -15.02 -10.23 -5.48
C GLU A 239 -16.41 -10.47 -4.88
N ASP A 240 -16.68 -11.66 -4.33
CA ASP A 240 -17.98 -11.97 -3.71
C ASP A 240 -18.33 -10.99 -2.58
N SER A 241 -17.34 -10.65 -1.76
CA SER A 241 -17.52 -9.71 -0.65
C SER A 241 -17.67 -8.28 -1.17
N LYS A 242 -16.92 -7.90 -2.21
CA LYS A 242 -17.04 -6.61 -2.89
C LYS A 242 -18.43 -6.42 -3.51
N GLN A 243 -19.03 -7.47 -4.07
CA GLN A 243 -20.39 -7.40 -4.63
C GLN A 243 -21.43 -7.14 -3.55
N LYS A 244 -21.28 -7.73 -2.37
CA LYS A 244 -22.20 -7.56 -1.22
C LYS A 244 -22.02 -6.23 -0.51
N ALA A 245 -20.85 -5.58 -0.64
CA ALA A 245 -20.57 -4.29 -0.06
C ALA A 245 -21.40 -3.18 -0.73
N ASN A 246 -21.97 -2.31 0.08
CA ASN A 246 -22.71 -1.16 -0.39
C ASN A 246 -21.82 -0.17 -1.13
N PHE A 247 -22.35 0.45 -2.17
CA PHE A 247 -21.69 1.59 -2.81
C PHE A 247 -21.99 2.86 -2.01
N ILE A 248 -20.96 3.54 -1.57
CA ILE A 248 -21.02 4.70 -0.68
C ILE A 248 -20.74 5.95 -1.52
N THR A 249 -21.62 6.93 -1.39
CA THR A 249 -21.47 8.25 -2.01
C THR A 249 -21.13 9.30 -0.95
N PRO A 250 -20.65 10.50 -1.33
CA PRO A 250 -20.36 11.58 -0.39
C PRO A 250 -21.56 12.02 0.49
N PHE A 251 -22.77 11.63 0.11
CA PHE A 251 -24.02 12.06 0.74
C PHE A 251 -24.67 11.01 1.65
N GLN A 252 -24.06 9.83 1.76
CA GLN A 252 -24.63 8.70 2.51
C GLN A 252 -23.70 8.29 3.65
N PRO A 253 -24.22 7.87 4.81
CA PRO A 253 -23.42 7.30 5.88
C PRO A 253 -22.49 6.21 5.34
N GLU A 254 -21.25 6.17 5.83
CA GLU A 254 -20.32 5.16 5.41
C GLU A 254 -20.78 3.77 5.87
N SER A 255 -20.92 2.88 4.92
CA SER A 255 -21.34 1.50 5.14
C SER A 255 -20.18 0.56 4.80
N VAL A 256 -19.59 -0.08 5.81
CA VAL A 256 -18.49 -1.02 5.67
C VAL A 256 -19.01 -2.44 5.64
N PHE A 257 -18.52 -3.25 4.72
CA PHE A 257 -18.81 -4.69 4.74
C PHE A 257 -17.77 -5.41 5.62
N GLY A 258 -18.24 -6.07 6.66
CA GLY A 258 -17.39 -6.87 7.54
C GLY A 258 -16.86 -8.11 6.84
N LEU A 259 -15.56 -8.20 6.66
CA LEU A 259 -14.89 -9.34 6.06
C LEU A 259 -14.45 -10.30 7.17
N SER A 260 -14.72 -11.61 7.01
CA SER A 260 -14.23 -12.59 7.97
C SER A 260 -12.71 -12.74 7.90
N PHE A 261 -12.11 -13.16 9.01
CA PHE A 261 -10.68 -13.42 9.10
C PHE A 261 -10.18 -14.34 7.98
N ASP A 262 -10.85 -15.47 7.75
CA ASP A 262 -10.48 -16.44 6.72
C ASP A 262 -10.52 -15.85 5.31
N LYS A 263 -11.53 -15.03 5.00
CA LYS A 263 -11.62 -14.36 3.69
C LYS A 263 -10.48 -13.36 3.48
N TYR A 264 -10.13 -12.59 4.51
CA TYR A 264 -9.00 -11.66 4.39
C TYR A 264 -7.66 -12.40 4.30
N LYS A 265 -7.51 -13.51 5.02
CA LYS A 265 -6.34 -14.38 4.94
C LYS A 265 -6.12 -14.89 3.50
N ILE A 266 -7.18 -15.32 2.82
CA ILE A 266 -7.12 -15.71 1.39
C ILE A 266 -6.62 -14.53 0.53
N VAL A 267 -7.12 -13.31 0.78
CA VAL A 267 -6.66 -12.12 0.05
C VAL A 267 -5.17 -11.88 0.29
N SER A 268 -4.71 -11.95 1.54
CA SER A 268 -3.30 -11.77 1.91
C SER A 268 -2.39 -12.83 1.28
N GLU A 269 -2.78 -14.09 1.31
CA GLU A 269 -2.07 -15.20 0.67
C GLU A 269 -1.97 -15.02 -0.85
N ASN A 270 -3.05 -14.61 -1.50
CA ASN A 270 -3.07 -14.35 -2.94
C ASN A 270 -2.17 -13.18 -3.35
N ILE A 271 -2.07 -12.12 -2.52
CA ILE A 271 -1.12 -11.02 -2.74
C ILE A 271 0.31 -11.53 -2.64
N THR A 272 0.63 -12.28 -1.59
CA THR A 272 1.95 -12.88 -1.39
C THR A 272 2.34 -13.75 -2.59
N MET A 273 1.44 -14.64 -3.00
CA MET A 273 1.67 -15.50 -4.17
C MET A 273 1.83 -14.71 -5.47
N PHE A 274 1.07 -13.64 -5.64
CA PHE A 274 1.23 -12.74 -6.78
C PHE A 274 2.61 -12.08 -6.78
N GLY A 275 3.06 -11.54 -5.64
CA GLY A 275 4.37 -10.93 -5.47
C GLY A 275 5.51 -11.92 -5.75
N VAL A 276 5.45 -13.12 -5.17
CA VAL A 276 6.43 -14.19 -5.42
C VAL A 276 6.51 -14.54 -6.91
N ARG A 277 5.35 -14.74 -7.55
CA ARG A 277 5.32 -15.04 -8.99
C ARG A 277 5.94 -13.93 -9.82
N LYS A 278 5.62 -12.67 -9.55
CA LYS A 278 6.19 -11.51 -10.25
C LYS A 278 7.70 -11.41 -10.08
N ARG A 279 8.18 -11.64 -8.87
CA ARG A 279 9.64 -11.67 -8.60
C ARG A 279 10.33 -12.80 -9.37
N MET A 280 9.74 -13.99 -9.40
CA MET A 280 10.28 -15.11 -10.17
C MET A 280 10.26 -14.85 -11.69
N GLU A 281 9.22 -14.23 -12.21
CA GLU A 281 9.16 -13.78 -13.62
C GLU A 281 10.27 -12.76 -13.93
N SER A 282 10.50 -11.78 -13.05
CA SER A 282 11.56 -10.79 -13.20
C SER A 282 12.96 -11.43 -13.17
N LEU A 283 13.22 -12.28 -12.17
CA LEU A 283 14.47 -13.04 -12.10
C LEU A 283 14.70 -13.90 -13.35
N GLY A 284 13.63 -14.57 -13.82
CA GLY A 284 13.70 -15.37 -15.05
C GLY A 284 14.10 -14.55 -16.28
N LYS A 285 13.60 -13.32 -16.42
CA LYS A 285 14.00 -12.39 -17.49
C LYS A 285 15.46 -11.96 -17.35
N LYS A 286 15.93 -11.70 -16.11
CA LYS A 286 17.33 -11.35 -15.84
C LYS A 286 18.27 -12.51 -16.21
N LEU A 287 17.87 -13.76 -15.92
CA LEU A 287 18.62 -14.96 -16.34
C LEU A 287 18.67 -15.12 -17.86
N ASP A 288 17.60 -14.82 -18.60
CA ASP A 288 17.61 -14.81 -20.06
C ASP A 288 18.58 -13.77 -20.62
N LEU A 289 18.58 -12.56 -20.05
CA LEU A 289 19.54 -11.52 -20.43
C LEU A 289 20.99 -11.91 -20.12
N LEU A 290 21.23 -12.54 -18.99
CA LEU A 290 22.55 -13.05 -18.62
C LEU A 290 23.02 -14.13 -19.62
N HIS A 291 22.15 -15.08 -19.96
CA HIS A 291 22.43 -16.12 -20.96
C HIS A 291 22.85 -15.52 -22.30
N GLN A 292 22.12 -14.52 -22.81
CA GLN A 292 22.48 -13.83 -24.05
C GLN A 292 23.82 -13.11 -23.96
N LYS A 293 24.10 -12.43 -22.84
CA LYS A 293 25.41 -11.73 -22.65
C LYS A 293 26.61 -12.67 -22.56
N LEU A 294 26.39 -13.90 -22.09
CA LEU A 294 27.44 -14.93 -22.02
C LEU A 294 27.60 -15.71 -23.32
N GLY A 295 26.93 -15.31 -24.40
CA GLY A 295 27.04 -15.97 -25.70
C GLY A 295 26.26 -17.27 -25.84
N GLY A 296 25.22 -17.43 -25.01
CA GLY A 296 24.34 -18.60 -25.09
C GLY A 296 23.51 -18.62 -26.37
N ASP A 297 23.22 -19.82 -26.87
CA ASP A 297 22.38 -20.02 -28.05
C ASP A 297 20.94 -19.68 -27.80
N GLY A 298 20.34 -18.83 -28.67
CA GLY A 298 18.96 -18.42 -28.59
C GLY A 298 18.72 -17.24 -27.63
N ARG A 299 17.43 -16.86 -27.49
CA ARG A 299 17.02 -15.68 -26.66
C ARG A 299 16.76 -16.01 -25.21
N GLN A 300 16.60 -17.27 -24.88
CA GLN A 300 16.20 -17.72 -23.53
C GLN A 300 17.14 -18.80 -23.02
N MET A 301 17.44 -18.73 -21.73
CA MET A 301 18.16 -19.79 -21.03
C MET A 301 17.33 -21.09 -21.08
N HIS A 302 18.03 -22.24 -21.19
CA HIS A 302 17.34 -23.53 -21.22
C HIS A 302 16.41 -23.70 -19.98
N PRO A 303 15.13 -24.09 -20.16
CA PRO A 303 14.16 -24.10 -19.07
C PRO A 303 14.57 -24.92 -17.84
N LYS A 304 15.23 -26.09 -18.04
CA LYS A 304 15.72 -26.92 -16.91
C LYS A 304 16.77 -26.19 -16.08
N LEU A 305 17.73 -25.55 -16.72
CA LEU A 305 18.77 -24.76 -16.05
C LEU A 305 18.15 -23.57 -15.31
N LYS A 306 17.29 -22.81 -16.00
CA LYS A 306 16.60 -21.66 -15.40
C LYS A 306 15.79 -22.07 -14.16
N ASN A 307 14.99 -23.13 -14.26
CA ASN A 307 14.17 -23.59 -13.14
C ASN A 307 15.02 -24.09 -11.97
N GLU A 308 16.13 -24.75 -12.23
CA GLU A 308 17.04 -25.22 -11.17
C GLU A 308 17.70 -24.03 -10.45
N ILE A 309 18.16 -23.01 -11.18
CA ILE A 309 18.70 -21.77 -10.60
C ILE A 309 17.63 -21.08 -9.72
N LEU A 310 16.44 -20.87 -10.25
CA LEU A 310 15.35 -20.21 -9.51
C LEU A 310 14.97 -21.00 -8.25
N LYS A 311 14.94 -22.33 -8.33
CA LYS A 311 14.67 -23.21 -7.18
C LYS A 311 15.74 -23.08 -6.10
N ARG A 312 17.03 -23.07 -6.49
CA ARG A 312 18.15 -22.93 -5.53
C ARG A 312 18.16 -21.55 -4.89
N ILE A 313 17.88 -20.49 -5.65
CA ILE A 313 17.72 -19.14 -5.10
C ILE A 313 16.59 -19.13 -4.07
N ALA A 314 15.41 -19.66 -4.41
CA ALA A 314 14.27 -19.68 -3.49
C ALA A 314 14.53 -20.49 -2.21
N ASN A 315 15.22 -21.63 -2.31
CA ASN A 315 15.58 -22.43 -1.13
C ASN A 315 16.60 -21.69 -0.26
N SER A 316 17.60 -21.06 -0.85
CA SER A 316 18.61 -20.29 -0.16
C SER A 316 18.01 -19.04 0.51
N ASP A 317 17.05 -18.33 -0.15
CA ASP A 317 16.29 -17.24 0.46
C ASP A 317 15.53 -17.72 1.71
N ALA A 318 14.97 -18.93 1.69
CA ALA A 318 14.28 -19.50 2.84
C ALA A 318 15.23 -19.87 4.00
N GLU A 319 16.46 -20.27 3.72
CA GLU A 319 17.46 -20.66 4.72
C GLU A 319 18.16 -19.45 5.37
N LEU A 320 18.46 -18.42 4.58
CA LEU A 320 19.27 -17.26 5.00
C LEU A 320 18.40 -16.03 5.36
N GLY A 321 17.11 -16.07 5.04
CA GLY A 321 16.19 -14.96 5.30
C GLY A 321 16.63 -13.68 4.54
N ASN A 322 16.50 -12.53 5.19
CA ASN A 322 16.82 -11.22 4.60
C ASN A 322 18.33 -10.93 4.44
N LYS A 323 19.20 -11.88 4.74
CA LYS A 323 20.67 -11.74 4.68
C LYS A 323 21.27 -12.06 3.31
N HIS A 324 20.44 -12.33 2.30
CA HIS A 324 20.92 -12.60 0.95
C HIS A 324 21.51 -11.36 0.30
N THR A 325 22.72 -11.53 -0.22
CA THR A 325 23.40 -10.52 -1.04
C THR A 325 23.28 -10.85 -2.53
N THR A 326 23.53 -9.86 -3.39
CA THR A 326 23.64 -10.09 -4.83
C THR A 326 24.75 -11.10 -5.17
N GLU A 327 25.80 -11.14 -4.36
CA GLU A 327 26.93 -12.08 -4.51
C GLU A 327 26.49 -13.53 -4.28
N ASP A 328 25.62 -13.79 -3.31
CA ASP A 328 25.07 -15.12 -3.04
C ASP A 328 24.26 -15.62 -4.23
N HIS A 329 23.44 -14.78 -4.84
CA HIS A 329 22.70 -15.14 -6.06
C HIS A 329 23.64 -15.43 -7.23
N ILE A 330 24.69 -14.61 -7.42
CA ILE A 330 25.69 -14.84 -8.49
C ILE A 330 26.39 -16.17 -8.27
N LYS A 331 26.79 -16.50 -7.05
CA LYS A 331 27.42 -17.76 -6.69
C LYS A 331 26.54 -18.95 -7.04
N ILE A 332 25.27 -18.94 -6.62
CA ILE A 332 24.27 -19.97 -6.94
C ILE A 332 24.13 -20.16 -8.45
N ILE A 333 24.07 -19.06 -9.21
CA ILE A 333 23.95 -19.11 -10.68
C ILE A 333 25.17 -19.80 -11.29
N ILE A 334 26.38 -19.39 -10.89
CA ILE A 334 27.63 -19.94 -11.43
C ILE A 334 27.77 -21.44 -11.10
N GLU A 335 27.55 -21.82 -9.83
CA GLU A 335 27.65 -23.22 -9.39
C GLU A 335 26.64 -24.10 -10.15
N THR A 336 25.40 -23.67 -10.30
CA THR A 336 24.36 -24.41 -11.02
C THR A 336 24.71 -24.57 -12.51
N MET A 337 25.23 -23.51 -13.13
CA MET A 337 25.68 -23.58 -14.53
C MET A 337 26.86 -24.54 -14.73
N MET A 338 27.83 -24.56 -13.80
CA MET A 338 28.97 -25.45 -13.86
C MET A 338 28.58 -26.94 -13.70
N GLU A 339 27.67 -27.21 -12.75
CA GLU A 339 27.20 -28.57 -12.49
C GLU A 339 26.41 -29.15 -13.68
N LEU A 340 25.51 -28.38 -14.28
CA LEU A 340 24.66 -28.86 -15.38
C LEU A 340 25.34 -28.86 -16.74
N ASN A 341 26.45 -28.11 -16.94
CA ASN A 341 27.25 -28.19 -18.15
C ASN A 341 28.25 -29.38 -18.13
N ASN A 342 28.48 -30.00 -16.96
CA ASN A 342 29.33 -31.16 -16.80
C ASN A 342 28.55 -32.49 -16.83
N THR A 343 27.24 -32.44 -16.98
CA THR A 343 26.35 -33.60 -17.17
C THR A 343 25.74 -33.62 -18.56
#